data_e2aef27e19a5d41a723b6d629b9d3f8f
#
_entry.id   e2aef27e19a5d41a723b6d629b9d3f8f
#
_cell.length_a   1.000
_cell.length_b   1.000
_cell.length_c   1.000
_cell.angle_alpha   90.00
_cell.angle_beta   90.00
_cell.angle_gamma   90.00
#
_symmetry.space_group_name_H-M   'P 1'
#
loop_
_entity.id
_entity.type
_entity.pdbx_description
1 polymer ?
#
loop_
_entity_poly.entity_id
_entity_poly.type
_entity_poly.pdbx_seq_one_letter_code
_entity_poly.pdbx_strand_id
1 'polypeptide(L)'
;MQGRDDGQRQLWDVQSWAGHLLPEGSVFAFLAGHRQELFPDDAFADLFPSGRGRPSIPADVIASVLVLQTLHNLSDRQTAEAVTFDLRWKAACGFGMTEAAFHPSVLTYWRKRLAASERPMRIFDAVSEVVAASGALTGRRRRAIDSTILDDAVARQDTVTQLIAQIRRVGREVPATAGLIAGLPGHDYAQPGKPEIAWDDAAARDALVSALVGDALTVLEHAAALDPTERQREALALLALVAGQDVEPAEGSDGTDGRWRIARKVAPDRVISTVDPETRHAHKSREKRQDGYKAHVVVEPDTGLVTAAALTGASGPANSDAARACELLEADASIGDEPIQVLADSAYGSGELLDRLTTAGHVAVIKPMPLRRAVPDGFTIDDFTVDHEAGTATCPAGTTRPISPKGKVTFGAACSGCPLRQRCTTAARGRKMTLTEHDRIKREHRVTAKDPAFQAVYRQHRPMVERTIAWMTRGARRVPYRGVAGNHAWWVTRAAGINLQRLLKLGLTHQNGTWALA
;
A
#
# COMPACT_ATOMS: atom_id res chain seq x y z
N MET A 1 15.45 28.53 8.93
CA MET A 1 16.57 28.14 9.83
C MET A 1 16.11 26.94 10.65
N GLN A 2 16.98 25.96 10.84
CA GLN A 2 16.71 24.82 11.74
C GLN A 2 16.72 25.33 13.19
N GLY A 3 15.69 24.97 13.96
CA GLY A 3 15.69 25.14 15.41
C GLY A 3 16.47 24.00 16.04
N ARG A 4 17.21 24.31 17.09
CA ARG A 4 17.97 23.34 17.89
C ARG A 4 17.53 23.43 19.34
N ASP A 5 17.56 22.33 20.05
CA ASP A 5 17.46 22.34 21.50
C ASP A 5 18.78 22.92 22.04
N ASP A 6 18.72 23.94 22.88
CA ASP A 6 19.89 24.59 23.47
C ASP A 6 20.47 23.82 24.67
N GLY A 7 19.86 22.67 25.00
CA GLY A 7 20.24 21.84 26.14
C GLY A 7 19.95 22.49 27.51
N GLN A 8 19.42 23.70 27.54
CA GLN A 8 19.02 24.36 28.79
C GLN A 8 17.65 23.83 29.21
N ARG A 9 17.64 22.88 30.11
CA ARG A 9 16.39 22.44 30.74
C ARG A 9 15.83 23.59 31.56
N GLN A 10 14.62 23.99 31.22
CA GLN A 10 13.89 24.99 32.03
C GLN A 10 13.65 24.44 33.44
N LEU A 11 13.65 25.33 34.46
CA LEU A 11 13.34 24.96 35.86
C LEU A 11 12.04 24.16 36.02
N TRP A 12 11.14 24.27 35.04
CA TRP A 12 9.83 23.61 34.96
C TRP A 12 9.78 22.54 33.86
N ASP A 13 10.89 21.90 33.53
CA ASP A 13 10.92 20.76 32.62
C ASP A 13 10.10 19.61 33.18
N VAL A 14 9.13 19.12 32.38
CA VAL A 14 8.19 18.08 32.81
C VAL A 14 8.91 16.75 33.07
N GLN A 15 9.98 16.44 32.33
CA GLN A 15 10.76 15.23 32.56
C GLN A 15 11.41 15.23 33.95
N SER A 16 11.95 16.37 34.37
CA SER A 16 12.58 16.50 35.69
C SER A 16 11.58 16.39 36.84
N TRP A 17 10.35 16.91 36.65
CA TRP A 17 9.33 16.92 37.70
C TRP A 17 8.44 15.67 37.71
N ALA A 18 8.05 15.18 36.57
CA ALA A 18 7.07 14.11 36.40
C ALA A 18 7.59 12.89 35.63
N GLY A 19 8.86 12.87 35.26
CA GLY A 19 9.47 11.75 34.50
C GLY A 19 9.37 10.40 35.23
N HIS A 20 9.42 10.42 36.56
CA HIS A 20 9.24 9.23 37.39
C HIS A 20 7.82 8.64 37.34
N LEU A 21 6.83 9.38 36.81
CA LEU A 21 5.46 8.90 36.60
C LEU A 21 5.28 8.25 35.22
N LEU A 22 6.26 8.37 34.33
CA LEU A 22 6.16 7.73 33.02
C LEU A 22 6.22 6.21 33.19
N PRO A 23 5.33 5.45 32.52
CA PRO A 23 5.37 4.00 32.60
C PRO A 23 6.73 3.47 32.13
N GLU A 24 7.39 2.68 32.96
CA GLU A 24 8.66 2.05 32.61
C GLU A 24 8.52 1.22 31.33
N GLY A 25 9.54 1.24 30.47
CA GLY A 25 9.52 0.55 29.17
C GLY A 25 8.51 1.10 28.16
N SER A 26 7.92 2.27 28.44
CA SER A 26 7.04 2.96 27.46
C SER A 26 7.83 3.78 26.45
N VAL A 27 7.27 3.98 25.25
CA VAL A 27 7.85 4.88 24.23
C VAL A 27 7.96 6.31 24.77
N PHE A 28 7.06 6.73 25.66
CA PHE A 28 7.14 8.05 26.28
C PHE A 28 8.38 8.21 27.15
N ALA A 29 8.66 7.25 28.03
CA ALA A 29 9.85 7.26 28.87
C ALA A 29 11.14 7.19 28.03
N PHE A 30 11.15 6.36 26.99
CA PHE A 30 12.27 6.24 26.07
C PHE A 30 12.57 7.56 25.34
N LEU A 31 11.56 8.17 24.71
CA LEU A 31 11.73 9.45 24.01
C LEU A 31 12.14 10.58 24.97
N ALA A 32 11.60 10.60 26.18
CA ALA A 32 12.00 11.60 27.17
C ALA A 32 13.50 11.54 27.49
N GLY A 33 14.09 10.34 27.52
CA GLY A 33 15.52 10.15 27.78
C GLY A 33 16.43 10.24 26.56
N HIS A 34 15.93 9.86 25.37
CA HIS A 34 16.80 9.51 24.24
C HIS A 34 16.35 10.10 22.88
N ARG A 35 15.43 11.08 22.84
CA ARG A 35 14.96 11.62 21.56
C ARG A 35 16.07 12.27 20.73
N GLN A 36 17.04 12.92 21.39
CA GLN A 36 18.14 13.63 20.71
C GLN A 36 19.15 12.65 20.11
N GLU A 37 19.44 11.55 20.80
CA GLU A 37 20.28 10.47 20.27
C GLU A 37 19.57 9.71 19.15
N LEU A 38 18.25 9.53 19.25
CA LEU A 38 17.46 8.86 18.23
C LEU A 38 17.28 9.71 16.98
N PHE A 39 17.08 11.01 17.14
CA PHE A 39 16.82 11.97 16.05
C PHE A 39 17.79 13.14 16.10
N PRO A 40 19.08 12.91 15.85
CA PRO A 40 20.08 13.96 15.93
C PRO A 40 19.83 15.08 14.89
N ASP A 41 20.12 16.31 15.25
CA ASP A 41 19.90 17.50 14.44
C ASP A 41 20.49 17.38 13.04
N ASP A 42 21.67 16.80 12.90
CA ASP A 42 22.39 16.65 11.63
C ASP A 42 21.63 15.75 10.63
N ALA A 43 20.88 14.77 11.12
CA ALA A 43 20.04 13.92 10.29
C ALA A 43 18.87 14.67 9.60
N PHE A 44 18.60 15.92 10.03
CA PHE A 44 17.51 16.76 9.51
C PHE A 44 17.99 18.09 8.93
N ALA A 45 19.30 18.34 8.86
CA ALA A 45 19.87 19.63 8.47
C ALA A 45 19.51 20.04 7.03
N ASP A 46 19.44 19.08 6.10
CA ASP A 46 19.05 19.29 4.69
C ASP A 46 17.62 19.84 4.52
N LEU A 47 16.74 19.61 5.49
CA LEU A 47 15.38 20.15 5.47
C LEU A 47 15.36 21.69 5.62
N PHE A 48 16.47 22.30 6.05
CA PHE A 48 16.58 23.71 6.36
C PHE A 48 17.79 24.36 5.68
N PRO A 49 17.82 24.42 4.33
CA PRO A 49 18.99 24.91 3.59
C PRO A 49 19.31 26.39 3.84
N SER A 50 18.34 27.16 4.37
CA SER A 50 18.54 28.58 4.72
C SER A 50 18.88 28.71 6.20
N GLY A 51 20.01 29.32 6.49
CA GLY A 51 20.39 29.75 7.84
C GLY A 51 19.67 31.04 8.32
N ARG A 52 18.72 31.58 7.54
CA ARG A 52 18.01 32.83 7.84
C ARG A 52 16.55 32.57 8.19
N GLY A 53 15.95 33.47 8.98
CA GLY A 53 14.53 33.43 9.37
C GLY A 53 14.32 32.90 10.78
N ARG A 54 13.03 32.83 11.19
CA ARG A 54 12.67 32.31 12.50
C ARG A 54 13.06 30.83 12.61
N PRO A 55 13.70 30.39 13.71
CA PRO A 55 13.97 28.98 13.95
C PRO A 55 12.71 28.14 13.89
N SER A 56 12.81 26.95 13.30
CA SER A 56 11.75 25.94 13.38
C SER A 56 11.69 25.35 14.79
N ILE A 57 10.67 24.54 15.07
CA ILE A 57 10.71 23.64 16.22
C ILE A 57 11.84 22.62 15.97
N PRO A 58 12.59 22.19 16.99
CA PRO A 58 13.67 21.21 16.85
C PRO A 58 13.20 19.92 16.18
N ALA A 59 14.09 19.28 15.43
CA ALA A 59 13.77 18.12 14.61
C ALA A 59 13.44 16.89 15.47
N ASP A 60 14.18 16.68 16.55
CA ASP A 60 13.96 15.60 17.53
C ASP A 60 12.56 15.69 18.16
N VAL A 61 12.10 16.91 18.47
CA VAL A 61 10.74 17.16 18.98
C VAL A 61 9.69 16.73 17.96
N ILE A 62 9.80 17.21 16.72
CA ILE A 62 8.78 16.91 15.70
C ILE A 62 8.80 15.43 15.28
N ALA A 63 9.99 14.82 15.16
CA ALA A 63 10.09 13.39 14.89
C ALA A 63 9.42 12.56 16.01
N SER A 64 9.67 12.89 17.26
CA SER A 64 9.01 12.26 18.43
C SER A 64 7.50 12.45 18.39
N VAL A 65 7.02 13.67 18.11
CA VAL A 65 5.59 13.95 17.95
C VAL A 65 4.97 13.13 16.83
N LEU A 66 5.60 13.02 15.66
CA LEU A 66 5.09 12.24 14.53
C LEU A 66 5.04 10.73 14.83
N VAL A 67 6.04 10.20 15.52
CA VAL A 67 6.02 8.79 15.99
C VAL A 67 4.85 8.56 16.94
N LEU A 68 4.71 9.39 17.98
CA LEU A 68 3.61 9.27 18.94
C LEU A 68 2.24 9.50 18.29
N GLN A 69 2.13 10.47 17.38
CA GLN A 69 0.91 10.73 16.61
C GLN A 69 0.43 9.47 15.88
N THR A 70 1.34 8.82 15.15
CA THR A 70 0.99 7.60 14.40
C THR A 70 0.65 6.43 15.32
N LEU A 71 1.36 6.25 16.43
CA LEU A 71 1.08 5.21 17.42
C LEU A 71 -0.30 5.36 18.06
N HIS A 72 -0.67 6.59 18.41
CA HIS A 72 -1.95 6.91 19.07
C HIS A 72 -3.07 7.23 18.08
N ASN A 73 -2.78 7.24 16.77
CA ASN A 73 -3.73 7.53 15.69
C ASN A 73 -4.49 8.86 15.90
N LEU A 74 -3.75 9.91 16.26
CA LEU A 74 -4.31 11.23 16.51
C LEU A 74 -4.27 12.11 15.25
N SER A 75 -5.29 12.96 15.09
CA SER A 75 -5.25 14.06 14.11
C SER A 75 -4.25 15.15 14.53
N ASP A 76 -3.88 16.05 13.61
CA ASP A 76 -2.95 17.14 13.91
C ASP A 76 -3.44 18.03 15.07
N ARG A 77 -4.75 18.26 15.17
CA ARG A 77 -5.35 19.04 16.27
C ARG A 77 -5.26 18.29 17.61
N GLN A 78 -5.65 17.03 17.63
CA GLN A 78 -5.54 16.20 18.82
C GLN A 78 -4.08 16.03 19.27
N THR A 79 -3.15 15.97 18.33
CA THR A 79 -1.71 15.88 18.64
C THR A 79 -1.22 17.16 19.30
N ALA A 80 -1.55 18.34 18.77
CA ALA A 80 -1.19 19.61 19.38
C ALA A 80 -1.83 19.78 20.77
N GLU A 81 -3.07 19.31 20.95
CA GLU A 81 -3.76 19.28 22.24
C GLU A 81 -3.07 18.33 23.22
N ALA A 82 -2.70 17.11 22.78
CA ALA A 82 -1.96 16.16 23.61
C ALA A 82 -0.60 16.71 24.06
N VAL A 83 0.18 17.33 23.16
CA VAL A 83 1.46 17.98 23.50
C VAL A 83 1.24 19.13 24.47
N THR A 84 0.11 19.83 24.41
CA THR A 84 -0.17 20.97 25.33
C THR A 84 -0.59 20.51 26.72
N PHE A 85 -1.39 19.46 26.85
CA PHE A 85 -2.08 19.13 28.11
C PHE A 85 -1.71 17.78 28.73
N ASP A 86 -1.09 16.85 27.97
CA ASP A 86 -0.69 15.54 28.48
C ASP A 86 0.78 15.56 28.91
N LEU A 87 1.03 15.37 30.21
CA LEU A 87 2.40 15.37 30.78
C LEU A 87 3.31 14.33 30.15
N ARG A 88 2.77 13.19 29.73
CA ARG A 88 3.55 12.14 29.04
C ARG A 88 4.09 12.65 27.69
N TRP A 89 3.26 13.37 26.95
CA TRP A 89 3.65 13.98 25.67
C TRP A 89 4.64 15.12 25.88
N LYS A 90 4.40 15.97 26.89
CA LYS A 90 5.34 17.04 27.25
C LYS A 90 6.72 16.48 27.57
N ALA A 91 6.80 15.48 28.46
CA ALA A 91 8.07 14.85 28.85
C ALA A 91 8.76 14.21 27.63
N ALA A 92 8.06 13.39 26.85
CA ALA A 92 8.61 12.71 25.67
C ALA A 92 9.12 13.67 24.58
N CYS A 93 8.51 14.85 24.46
CA CYS A 93 8.83 15.83 23.43
C CYS A 93 9.63 17.04 23.96
N GLY A 94 10.00 17.06 25.25
CA GLY A 94 10.84 18.11 25.82
C GLY A 94 10.14 19.45 26.05
N PHE A 95 8.81 19.47 26.25
CA PHE A 95 8.06 20.68 26.56
C PHE A 95 8.03 20.97 28.05
N GLY A 96 8.11 22.26 28.41
CA GLY A 96 7.92 22.74 29.77
C GLY A 96 6.47 22.64 30.27
N MET A 97 6.28 22.65 31.60
CA MET A 97 4.97 22.49 32.24
C MET A 97 3.90 23.47 31.71
N THR A 98 4.26 24.74 31.60
CA THR A 98 3.37 25.83 31.16
C THR A 98 3.46 26.14 29.66
N GLU A 99 4.34 25.45 28.95
CA GLU A 99 4.55 25.67 27.52
C GLU A 99 3.40 25.10 26.70
N ALA A 100 2.83 25.90 25.80
CA ALA A 100 1.84 25.46 24.84
C ALA A 100 2.51 24.83 23.63
N ALA A 101 1.85 23.86 23.01
CA ALA A 101 2.29 23.29 21.75
C ALA A 101 2.21 24.33 20.61
N PHE A 102 2.70 23.88 19.47
CA PHE A 102 2.67 24.61 18.21
C PHE A 102 1.28 24.51 17.54
N HIS A 103 1.04 25.39 16.56
CA HIS A 103 -0.17 25.31 15.74
C HIS A 103 -0.18 24.00 14.92
N PRO A 104 -1.31 23.29 14.77
CA PRO A 104 -1.41 22.00 14.08
C PRO A 104 -0.82 22.00 12.64
N SER A 105 -0.86 23.14 11.93
CA SER A 105 -0.30 23.28 10.59
C SER A 105 1.21 23.04 10.53
N VAL A 106 1.92 23.14 11.65
CA VAL A 106 3.36 22.83 11.74
C VAL A 106 3.62 21.39 11.32
N LEU A 107 2.79 20.45 11.76
CA LEU A 107 2.91 19.03 11.39
C LEU A 107 2.71 18.81 9.88
N THR A 108 1.74 19.52 9.28
CA THR A 108 1.56 19.48 7.81
C THR A 108 2.77 20.04 7.08
N TYR A 109 3.34 21.13 7.57
CA TYR A 109 4.54 21.75 7.00
C TYR A 109 5.75 20.82 7.07
N TRP A 110 5.98 20.17 8.21
CA TRP A 110 7.08 19.23 8.38
C TRP A 110 6.93 17.99 7.48
N ARG A 111 5.72 17.41 7.40
CA ARG A 111 5.48 16.29 6.48
C ARG A 111 5.75 16.65 5.03
N LYS A 112 5.39 17.87 4.58
CA LYS A 112 5.72 18.34 3.23
C LYS A 112 7.22 18.45 3.01
N ARG A 113 7.97 18.95 3.99
CA ARG A 113 9.44 19.03 3.91
C ARG A 113 10.08 17.65 3.87
N LEU A 114 9.67 16.75 4.74
CA LEU A 114 10.13 15.36 4.73
C LEU A 114 9.87 14.71 3.36
N ALA A 115 8.66 14.83 2.84
CA ALA A 115 8.28 14.26 1.54
C ALA A 115 9.09 14.83 0.35
N ALA A 116 9.51 16.09 0.43
CA ALA A 116 10.29 16.75 -0.60
C ALA A 116 11.82 16.54 -0.47
N SER A 117 12.27 15.86 0.59
CA SER A 117 13.69 15.62 0.84
C SER A 117 14.19 14.34 0.16
N GLU A 118 15.50 14.18 0.06
CA GLU A 118 16.13 12.96 -0.46
C GLU A 118 15.90 11.73 0.45
N ARG A 119 15.64 11.96 1.75
CA ARG A 119 15.39 10.90 2.74
C ARG A 119 14.02 11.09 3.40
N PRO A 120 12.89 10.86 2.69
CA PRO A 120 11.55 11.12 3.20
C PRO A 120 11.17 10.20 4.37
N MET A 121 11.79 9.04 4.50
CA MET A 121 11.51 8.03 5.54
C MET A 121 12.52 8.03 6.69
N ARG A 122 13.34 9.09 6.84
CA ARG A 122 14.43 9.18 7.83
C ARG A 122 14.04 8.90 9.28
N ILE A 123 12.77 9.07 9.66
CA ILE A 123 12.28 8.69 11.00
C ILE A 123 12.31 7.17 11.16
N PHE A 124 11.91 6.42 10.13
CA PHE A 124 12.01 4.97 10.14
C PHE A 124 13.46 4.51 10.04
N ASP A 125 14.26 5.19 9.19
CA ASP A 125 15.68 4.89 9.02
C ASP A 125 16.43 5.02 10.35
N ALA A 126 16.20 6.11 11.11
CA ALA A 126 16.81 6.32 12.43
C ALA A 126 16.48 5.21 13.43
N VAL A 127 15.22 4.75 13.45
CA VAL A 127 14.84 3.62 14.30
C VAL A 127 15.45 2.31 13.78
N SER A 128 15.60 2.13 12.48
CA SER A 128 16.25 0.97 11.88
C SER A 128 17.75 0.94 12.19
N GLU A 129 18.41 2.09 12.27
CA GLU A 129 19.79 2.22 12.75
C GLU A 129 19.92 1.74 14.21
N VAL A 130 18.96 2.09 15.08
CA VAL A 130 18.91 1.56 16.46
C VAL A 130 18.69 0.04 16.48
N VAL A 131 17.80 -0.48 15.63
CA VAL A 131 17.60 -1.93 15.48
C VAL A 131 18.92 -2.62 15.11
N ALA A 132 19.64 -2.08 14.13
CA ALA A 132 20.93 -2.63 13.70
C ALA A 132 21.99 -2.54 14.81
N ALA A 133 22.16 -1.36 15.42
CA ALA A 133 23.13 -1.12 16.48
C ALA A 133 22.88 -1.99 17.72
N SER A 134 21.62 -2.25 18.07
CA SER A 134 21.25 -3.10 19.22
C SER A 134 21.56 -4.58 19.05
N GLY A 135 21.92 -5.02 17.83
CA GLY A 135 22.13 -6.43 17.52
C GLY A 135 20.86 -7.29 17.49
N ALA A 136 19.66 -6.67 17.57
CA ALA A 136 18.37 -7.38 17.62
C ALA A 136 18.15 -8.35 16.44
N LEU A 137 18.75 -8.08 15.30
CA LEU A 137 18.64 -8.89 14.08
C LEU A 137 19.86 -9.75 13.78
N THR A 138 20.87 -9.77 14.65
CA THR A 138 22.09 -10.56 14.44
C THR A 138 21.77 -12.04 14.35
N GLY A 139 22.20 -12.69 13.25
CA GLY A 139 21.93 -14.10 12.96
C GLY A 139 20.47 -14.43 12.61
N ARG A 140 19.59 -13.44 12.47
CA ARG A 140 18.17 -13.61 12.15
C ARG A 140 17.94 -13.68 10.62
N ARG A 141 17.78 -14.90 10.12
CA ARG A 141 17.70 -15.17 8.68
C ARG A 141 16.30 -15.51 8.19
N ARG A 142 15.27 -14.95 8.81
CA ARG A 142 13.88 -15.14 8.39
C ARG A 142 13.21 -13.81 8.16
N ARG A 143 12.40 -13.74 7.10
CA ARG A 143 11.51 -12.60 6.85
C ARG A 143 10.12 -13.13 6.54
N ALA A 144 9.13 -12.68 7.29
CA ALA A 144 7.72 -12.96 7.04
C ALA A 144 7.08 -11.74 6.37
N ILE A 145 6.46 -11.93 5.21
CA ILE A 145 5.85 -10.87 4.40
C ILE A 145 4.34 -11.05 4.40
N ASP A 146 3.62 -9.95 4.55
CA ASP A 146 2.16 -9.92 4.41
C ASP A 146 1.65 -8.54 4.03
N SER A 147 0.39 -8.47 3.61
CA SER A 147 -0.28 -7.24 3.26
C SER A 147 -1.68 -7.16 3.87
N THR A 148 -2.19 -5.94 3.99
CA THR A 148 -3.56 -5.70 4.40
C THR A 148 -4.14 -4.52 3.63
N ILE A 149 -5.47 -4.50 3.48
CA ILE A 149 -6.17 -3.35 2.93
C ILE A 149 -6.51 -2.40 4.06
N LEU A 150 -6.21 -1.12 3.84
CA LEU A 150 -6.64 -0.02 4.68
C LEU A 150 -7.69 0.78 3.92
N ASP A 151 -8.80 1.08 4.61
CA ASP A 151 -9.90 1.85 4.03
C ASP A 151 -9.46 3.28 3.73
N ASP A 152 -9.95 3.84 2.63
CA ASP A 152 -9.69 5.23 2.27
C ASP A 152 -10.47 6.23 3.17
N ALA A 153 -10.14 7.52 3.00
CA ALA A 153 -10.76 8.62 3.73
C ALA A 153 -11.86 9.34 2.92
N VAL A 154 -12.23 8.81 1.74
CA VAL A 154 -13.16 9.48 0.81
C VAL A 154 -14.38 8.62 0.51
N ALA A 155 -15.45 9.26 0.06
CA ALA A 155 -16.64 8.55 -0.41
C ALA A 155 -16.46 8.10 -1.86
N ARG A 156 -16.95 6.89 -2.16
CA ARG A 156 -17.07 6.41 -3.53
C ARG A 156 -18.02 7.30 -4.32
N GLN A 157 -17.65 7.57 -5.55
CA GLN A 157 -18.45 8.34 -6.49
C GLN A 157 -18.91 7.46 -7.67
N ASP A 158 -20.15 7.59 -8.07
CA ASP A 158 -20.63 7.04 -9.34
C ASP A 158 -20.18 7.91 -10.54
N THR A 159 -20.32 7.38 -11.75
CA THR A 159 -19.86 8.01 -12.99
C THR A 159 -20.40 9.42 -13.18
N VAL A 160 -21.68 9.67 -12.92
CA VAL A 160 -22.30 10.99 -13.07
C VAL A 160 -21.69 11.99 -12.09
N THR A 161 -21.56 11.58 -10.82
CA THR A 161 -20.92 12.40 -9.77
C THR A 161 -19.46 12.71 -10.11
N GLN A 162 -18.71 11.74 -10.64
CA GLN A 162 -17.32 11.95 -11.06
C GLN A 162 -17.20 12.96 -12.22
N LEU A 163 -18.03 12.82 -13.26
CA LEU A 163 -18.04 13.74 -14.41
C LEU A 163 -18.32 15.16 -13.95
N ILE A 164 -19.44 15.39 -13.25
CA ILE A 164 -19.81 16.72 -12.75
C ILE A 164 -18.70 17.31 -11.85
N ALA A 165 -18.23 16.53 -10.90
CA ALA A 165 -17.20 17.00 -9.95
C ALA A 165 -15.89 17.37 -10.67
N GLN A 166 -15.51 16.60 -11.70
CA GLN A 166 -14.25 16.83 -12.40
C GLN A 166 -14.35 18.00 -13.40
N ILE A 167 -15.46 18.16 -14.12
CA ILE A 167 -15.69 19.35 -14.97
C ILE A 167 -15.65 20.63 -14.12
N ARG A 168 -16.33 20.62 -12.97
CA ARG A 168 -16.28 21.73 -11.99
C ARG A 168 -14.86 22.00 -11.47
N ARG A 169 -14.08 20.94 -11.23
CA ARG A 169 -12.68 21.08 -10.80
C ARG A 169 -11.85 21.74 -11.90
N VAL A 170 -11.99 21.32 -13.15
CA VAL A 170 -11.28 21.94 -14.29
C VAL A 170 -11.63 23.41 -14.40
N GLY A 171 -12.89 23.82 -14.29
CA GLY A 171 -13.29 25.22 -14.32
C GLY A 171 -12.65 26.08 -13.22
N ARG A 172 -12.35 25.52 -12.05
CA ARG A 172 -11.65 26.22 -10.97
C ARG A 172 -10.13 26.27 -11.15
N GLU A 173 -9.54 25.17 -11.66
CA GLU A 173 -8.09 25.02 -11.75
C GLU A 173 -7.51 25.53 -13.08
N VAL A 174 -8.33 25.60 -14.13
CA VAL A 174 -7.98 26.08 -15.48
C VAL A 174 -8.89 27.28 -15.84
N PRO A 175 -8.55 28.51 -15.41
CA PRO A 175 -9.45 29.67 -15.54
C PRO A 175 -9.90 29.96 -16.97
N ALA A 176 -9.07 29.64 -17.97
CA ALA A 176 -9.42 29.79 -19.38
C ALA A 176 -10.64 28.97 -19.84
N THR A 177 -10.99 27.90 -19.11
CA THR A 177 -12.16 27.07 -19.43
C THR A 177 -13.44 27.49 -18.67
N ALA A 178 -13.33 28.40 -17.69
CA ALA A 178 -14.46 28.72 -16.81
C ALA A 178 -15.68 29.31 -17.57
N GLY A 179 -15.43 30.21 -18.52
CA GLY A 179 -16.49 30.80 -19.35
C GLY A 179 -17.16 29.77 -20.25
N LEU A 180 -16.40 28.86 -20.84
CA LEU A 180 -16.93 27.74 -21.63
C LEU A 180 -17.81 26.85 -20.74
N ILE A 181 -17.30 26.43 -19.58
CA ILE A 181 -18.03 25.52 -18.68
C ILE A 181 -19.35 26.11 -18.19
N ALA A 182 -19.40 27.41 -17.95
CA ALA A 182 -20.64 28.08 -17.55
C ALA A 182 -21.75 28.04 -18.62
N GLY A 183 -21.40 27.84 -19.89
CA GLY A 183 -22.34 27.76 -21.02
C GLY A 183 -22.64 26.34 -21.50
N LEU A 184 -22.10 25.29 -20.88
CA LEU A 184 -22.31 23.91 -21.29
C LEU A 184 -23.73 23.42 -20.98
N PRO A 185 -24.36 22.63 -21.90
CA PRO A 185 -25.78 22.26 -21.78
C PRO A 185 -26.06 21.07 -20.83
N GLY A 186 -25.07 20.24 -20.51
CA GLY A 186 -25.31 18.98 -19.82
C GLY A 186 -25.64 19.12 -18.34
N HIS A 187 -25.18 20.19 -17.69
CA HIS A 187 -25.46 20.47 -16.29
C HIS A 187 -25.15 21.93 -15.93
N ASP A 188 -25.86 22.46 -14.93
CA ASP A 188 -25.47 23.73 -14.30
C ASP A 188 -24.27 23.50 -13.35
N TYR A 189 -23.06 23.69 -13.87
CA TYR A 189 -21.82 23.45 -13.10
C TYR A 189 -21.58 24.48 -11.98
N ALA A 190 -22.38 25.50 -11.82
CA ALA A 190 -22.37 26.35 -10.63
C ALA A 190 -22.99 25.63 -9.42
N GLN A 191 -23.92 24.70 -9.66
CA GLN A 191 -24.60 23.94 -8.62
C GLN A 191 -23.83 22.67 -8.26
N PRO A 192 -23.72 22.33 -6.96
CA PRO A 192 -23.20 21.03 -6.53
C PRO A 192 -24.27 19.95 -6.63
N GLY A 193 -23.84 18.71 -6.89
CA GLY A 193 -24.73 17.54 -6.86
C GLY A 193 -25.19 17.09 -8.23
N LYS A 194 -26.12 16.16 -8.26
CA LYS A 194 -26.71 15.59 -9.44
C LYS A 194 -27.95 16.36 -9.86
N PRO A 195 -28.24 16.46 -11.17
CA PRO A 195 -29.49 17.03 -11.63
C PRO A 195 -30.68 16.14 -11.26
N GLU A 196 -31.85 16.75 -11.17
CA GLU A 196 -33.11 16.03 -10.97
C GLU A 196 -33.56 15.42 -12.31
N ILE A 197 -33.53 14.11 -12.40
CA ILE A 197 -34.03 13.32 -13.54
C ILE A 197 -34.81 12.11 -13.03
N ALA A 198 -35.51 11.44 -13.89
CA ALA A 198 -36.13 10.13 -13.62
C ALA A 198 -35.01 9.04 -13.51
N TRP A 199 -34.42 8.88 -12.33
CA TRP A 199 -33.28 7.99 -12.11
C TRP A 199 -33.59 6.51 -12.39
N ASP A 200 -34.86 6.10 -12.34
CA ASP A 200 -35.30 4.75 -12.67
C ASP A 200 -35.45 4.53 -14.18
N ASP A 201 -35.55 5.61 -14.98
CA ASP A 201 -35.58 5.53 -16.43
C ASP A 201 -34.16 5.42 -17.03
N ALA A 202 -33.94 4.35 -17.78
CA ALA A 202 -32.66 4.10 -18.45
C ALA A 202 -32.36 5.14 -19.53
N ALA A 203 -33.40 5.58 -20.31
CA ALA A 203 -33.21 6.55 -21.36
C ALA A 203 -32.82 7.93 -20.81
N ALA A 204 -33.45 8.36 -19.71
CA ALA A 204 -33.09 9.62 -19.03
C ALA A 204 -31.65 9.59 -18.50
N ARG A 205 -31.21 8.45 -17.95
CA ARG A 205 -29.81 8.28 -17.48
C ARG A 205 -28.81 8.31 -18.65
N ASP A 206 -29.09 7.61 -19.73
CA ASP A 206 -28.23 7.57 -20.91
C ASP A 206 -28.14 8.95 -21.59
N ALA A 207 -29.25 9.70 -21.65
CA ALA A 207 -29.25 11.07 -22.14
C ALA A 207 -28.39 12.00 -21.29
N LEU A 208 -28.49 11.92 -19.95
CA LEU A 208 -27.62 12.67 -19.02
C LEU A 208 -26.14 12.30 -19.18
N VAL A 209 -25.82 11.00 -19.25
CA VAL A 209 -24.44 10.54 -19.44
C VAL A 209 -23.88 11.03 -20.77
N SER A 210 -24.66 10.97 -21.85
CA SER A 210 -24.27 11.49 -23.16
C SER A 210 -23.96 13.00 -23.11
N ALA A 211 -24.82 13.78 -22.45
CA ALA A 211 -24.62 15.22 -22.30
C ALA A 211 -23.35 15.53 -21.48
N LEU A 212 -23.14 14.87 -20.33
CA LEU A 212 -21.98 15.09 -19.50
C LEU A 212 -20.65 14.66 -20.16
N VAL A 213 -20.66 13.57 -20.93
CA VAL A 213 -19.49 13.15 -21.71
C VAL A 213 -19.23 14.14 -22.84
N GLY A 214 -20.25 14.62 -23.54
CA GLY A 214 -20.14 15.67 -24.56
C GLY A 214 -19.51 16.95 -23.97
N ASP A 215 -19.99 17.40 -22.81
CA ASP A 215 -19.44 18.54 -22.09
C ASP A 215 -17.96 18.33 -21.73
N ALA A 216 -17.61 17.15 -21.23
CA ALA A 216 -16.23 16.82 -20.88
C ALA A 216 -15.31 16.84 -22.11
N LEU A 217 -15.76 16.28 -23.25
CA LEU A 217 -15.01 16.29 -24.51
C LEU A 217 -14.82 17.71 -25.04
N THR A 218 -15.87 18.55 -25.01
CA THR A 218 -15.79 19.97 -25.39
C THR A 218 -14.78 20.75 -24.57
N VAL A 219 -14.73 20.51 -23.24
CA VAL A 219 -13.74 21.14 -22.36
C VAL A 219 -12.33 20.67 -22.70
N LEU A 220 -12.13 19.38 -22.95
CA LEU A 220 -10.82 18.81 -23.30
C LEU A 220 -10.32 19.31 -24.66
N GLU A 221 -11.20 19.41 -25.66
CA GLU A 221 -10.88 19.96 -26.98
C GLU A 221 -10.45 21.44 -26.87
N HIS A 222 -11.22 22.25 -26.13
CA HIS A 222 -10.84 23.65 -25.88
C HIS A 222 -9.49 23.75 -25.15
N ALA A 223 -9.25 22.89 -24.18
CA ALA A 223 -8.01 22.88 -23.39
C ALA A 223 -6.78 22.42 -24.19
N ALA A 224 -6.95 21.71 -25.30
CA ALA A 224 -5.85 21.24 -26.15
C ALA A 224 -5.03 22.39 -26.78
N ALA A 225 -5.62 23.58 -26.92
CA ALA A 225 -4.94 24.79 -27.42
C ALA A 225 -4.23 25.59 -26.31
N LEU A 226 -4.33 25.17 -25.04
CA LEU A 226 -3.73 25.87 -23.91
C LEU A 226 -2.33 25.32 -23.60
N ASP A 227 -1.52 26.11 -22.89
CA ASP A 227 -0.28 25.66 -22.27
C ASP A 227 -0.48 25.53 -20.73
N PRO A 228 -1.03 24.39 -20.25
CA PRO A 228 -1.38 24.22 -18.86
C PRO A 228 -0.17 23.95 -17.98
N THR A 229 -0.20 24.49 -16.76
CA THR A 229 0.74 24.12 -15.69
C THR A 229 0.59 22.63 -15.32
N GLU A 230 1.55 22.06 -14.59
CA GLU A 230 1.52 20.66 -14.14
C GLU A 230 0.19 20.31 -13.46
N ARG A 231 -0.22 21.12 -12.48
CA ARG A 231 -1.48 20.92 -11.76
C ARG A 231 -2.72 20.98 -12.66
N GLN A 232 -2.70 21.86 -13.66
CA GLN A 232 -3.78 21.96 -14.64
C GLN A 232 -3.82 20.74 -15.56
N ARG A 233 -2.65 20.24 -15.98
CA ARG A 233 -2.54 18.99 -16.75
C ARG A 233 -3.10 17.79 -15.99
N GLU A 234 -2.78 17.68 -14.69
CA GLU A 234 -3.35 16.63 -13.84
C GLU A 234 -4.89 16.69 -13.79
N ALA A 235 -5.46 17.89 -13.65
CA ALA A 235 -6.91 18.06 -13.63
C ALA A 235 -7.56 17.67 -14.96
N LEU A 236 -6.97 18.07 -16.09
CA LEU A 236 -7.42 17.70 -17.44
C LEU A 236 -7.27 16.21 -17.72
N ALA A 237 -6.15 15.61 -17.35
CA ALA A 237 -5.90 14.17 -17.49
C ALA A 237 -6.91 13.34 -16.68
N LEU A 238 -7.24 13.78 -15.46
CA LEU A 238 -8.26 13.12 -14.67
C LEU A 238 -9.66 13.28 -15.29
N LEU A 239 -9.99 14.42 -15.91
CA LEU A 239 -11.24 14.59 -16.65
C LEU A 239 -11.32 13.62 -17.82
N ALA A 240 -10.26 13.53 -18.63
CA ALA A 240 -10.19 12.60 -19.76
C ALA A 240 -10.37 11.14 -19.31
N LEU A 241 -9.70 10.75 -18.20
CA LEU A 241 -9.84 9.41 -17.65
C LEU A 241 -11.27 9.12 -17.19
N VAL A 242 -11.90 10.02 -16.45
CA VAL A 242 -13.26 9.86 -15.92
C VAL A 242 -14.29 9.82 -17.05
N ALA A 243 -14.09 10.62 -18.10
CA ALA A 243 -14.96 10.63 -19.27
C ALA A 243 -14.93 9.32 -20.08
N GLY A 244 -13.85 8.52 -19.94
CA GLY A 244 -13.67 7.28 -20.71
C GLY A 244 -13.74 5.97 -19.90
N GLN A 245 -13.55 6.00 -18.57
CA GLN A 245 -13.35 4.75 -17.82
C GLN A 245 -14.59 3.88 -17.66
N ASP A 246 -15.78 4.48 -17.49
CA ASP A 246 -17.04 3.79 -17.17
C ASP A 246 -18.15 4.09 -18.17
N VAL A 247 -17.80 4.52 -19.37
CA VAL A 247 -18.76 4.81 -20.43
C VAL A 247 -18.47 3.94 -21.66
N GLU A 248 -19.51 3.58 -22.37
CA GLU A 248 -19.43 2.88 -23.65
C GLU A 248 -20.46 3.49 -24.60
N PRO A 249 -20.30 3.36 -25.93
CA PRO A 249 -21.33 3.79 -26.87
C PRO A 249 -22.69 3.21 -26.50
N ALA A 250 -23.75 4.03 -26.66
CA ALA A 250 -25.13 3.58 -26.44
C ALA A 250 -25.51 2.47 -27.43
N GLU A 251 -26.58 1.74 -27.14
CA GLU A 251 -27.03 0.64 -28.01
C GLU A 251 -27.35 1.17 -29.40
N GLY A 252 -26.75 0.54 -30.43
CA GLY A 252 -26.89 0.98 -31.83
C GLY A 252 -26.06 2.21 -32.17
N SER A 253 -25.09 2.61 -31.37
CA SER A 253 -24.12 3.68 -31.63
C SER A 253 -22.69 3.14 -31.60
N ASP A 254 -21.79 3.82 -32.31
CA ASP A 254 -20.34 3.65 -32.21
C ASP A 254 -19.64 4.77 -31.40
N GLY A 255 -20.45 5.70 -30.84
CA GLY A 255 -20.00 6.86 -30.08
C GLY A 255 -19.73 8.11 -30.92
N THR A 256 -19.64 8.02 -32.25
CA THR A 256 -19.40 9.19 -33.14
C THR A 256 -20.59 10.12 -33.20
N ASP A 257 -21.78 9.61 -32.90
CA ASP A 257 -23.04 10.37 -32.83
C ASP A 257 -23.26 11.03 -31.44
N GLY A 258 -22.29 10.95 -30.55
CA GLY A 258 -22.35 11.55 -29.22
C GLY A 258 -23.24 10.80 -28.21
N ARG A 259 -23.76 9.62 -28.56
CA ARG A 259 -24.60 8.82 -27.66
C ARG A 259 -23.78 7.84 -26.81
N TRP A 260 -23.81 8.06 -25.51
CA TRP A 260 -23.06 7.28 -24.52
C TRP A 260 -23.99 6.70 -23.46
N ARG A 261 -23.53 5.61 -22.82
CA ARG A 261 -24.18 5.03 -21.64
C ARG A 261 -23.13 4.57 -20.62
N ILE A 262 -23.55 4.32 -19.40
CA ILE A 262 -22.68 3.71 -18.39
C ILE A 262 -22.31 2.29 -18.86
N ALA A 263 -21.01 1.98 -18.84
CA ALA A 263 -20.50 0.68 -19.27
C ALA A 263 -21.05 -0.46 -18.40
N ARG A 264 -21.38 -1.59 -19.03
CA ARG A 264 -21.87 -2.78 -18.33
C ARG A 264 -20.81 -3.46 -17.47
N LYS A 265 -19.52 -3.20 -17.76
CA LYS A 265 -18.37 -3.74 -17.02
C LYS A 265 -17.58 -2.62 -16.39
N VAL A 266 -17.14 -2.86 -15.14
CA VAL A 266 -16.25 -1.93 -14.46
C VAL A 266 -14.89 -1.94 -15.16
N ALA A 267 -14.34 -0.75 -15.44
CA ALA A 267 -13.01 -0.61 -16.02
C ALA A 267 -11.94 -1.23 -15.13
N PRO A 268 -10.92 -1.88 -15.70
CA PRO A 268 -9.76 -2.30 -14.94
C PRO A 268 -9.11 -1.09 -14.26
N ASP A 269 -8.71 -1.23 -13.00
CA ASP A 269 -8.04 -0.18 -12.21
C ASP A 269 -8.83 1.15 -12.12
N ARG A 270 -10.15 1.05 -12.04
CA ARG A 270 -11.07 2.18 -12.01
C ARG A 270 -10.73 3.18 -10.90
N VAL A 271 -10.67 4.47 -11.24
CA VAL A 271 -10.69 5.57 -10.27
C VAL A 271 -12.07 5.65 -9.61
N ILE A 272 -12.15 5.49 -8.31
CA ILE A 272 -13.41 5.40 -7.56
C ILE A 272 -13.85 6.73 -6.95
N SER A 273 -12.94 7.69 -6.85
CA SER A 273 -13.20 9.04 -6.37
C SER A 273 -12.27 10.06 -7.02
N THR A 274 -12.81 11.17 -7.50
CA THR A 274 -12.02 12.30 -8.01
C THR A 274 -11.40 13.15 -6.89
N VAL A 275 -11.82 12.91 -5.65
CA VAL A 275 -11.27 13.58 -4.44
C VAL A 275 -9.95 12.95 -4.04
N ASP A 276 -9.81 11.64 -4.23
CA ASP A 276 -8.58 10.88 -4.07
C ASP A 276 -8.43 9.89 -5.25
N PRO A 277 -7.82 10.34 -6.36
CA PRO A 277 -7.71 9.53 -7.56
C PRO A 277 -6.81 8.31 -7.45
N GLU A 278 -6.04 8.18 -6.37
CA GLU A 278 -5.15 7.04 -6.15
C GLU A 278 -5.80 5.91 -5.34
N THR A 279 -6.97 6.17 -4.73
CA THR A 279 -7.73 5.10 -4.06
C THR A 279 -8.34 4.13 -5.07
N ARG A 280 -8.39 2.85 -4.74
CA ARG A 280 -8.83 1.78 -5.65
C ARG A 280 -9.76 0.80 -4.97
N HIS A 281 -10.57 0.11 -5.79
CA HIS A 281 -11.27 -1.08 -5.34
C HIS A 281 -10.29 -2.19 -4.97
N ALA A 282 -10.46 -2.75 -3.77
CA ALA A 282 -9.74 -3.92 -3.33
C ALA A 282 -10.73 -5.05 -3.02
N HIS A 283 -10.46 -6.24 -3.52
CA HIS A 283 -11.30 -7.41 -3.29
C HIS A 283 -10.54 -8.46 -2.50
N LYS A 284 -10.81 -8.57 -1.20
CA LYS A 284 -10.30 -9.69 -0.41
C LYS A 284 -11.07 -10.98 -0.70
N SER A 285 -12.37 -10.87 -1.02
CA SER A 285 -13.24 -11.94 -1.50
C SER A 285 -14.38 -11.34 -2.33
N ARG A 286 -15.19 -12.18 -2.99
CA ARG A 286 -16.40 -11.70 -3.71
C ARG A 286 -17.39 -10.97 -2.78
N GLU A 287 -17.39 -11.29 -1.50
CA GLU A 287 -18.31 -10.77 -0.49
C GLU A 287 -17.73 -9.56 0.24
N LYS A 288 -16.41 -9.53 0.46
CA LYS A 288 -15.74 -8.45 1.18
C LYS A 288 -15.07 -7.49 0.21
N ARG A 289 -15.83 -6.46 -0.19
CA ARG A 289 -15.34 -5.32 -0.98
C ARG A 289 -14.82 -4.26 -0.03
N GLN A 290 -13.62 -3.77 -0.29
CA GLN A 290 -13.00 -2.64 0.41
C GLN A 290 -12.48 -1.68 -0.65
N ASP A 291 -12.46 -0.40 -0.31
CA ASP A 291 -11.87 0.64 -1.15
C ASP A 291 -10.74 1.30 -0.35
N GLY A 292 -9.62 1.56 -0.99
CA GLY A 292 -8.51 2.18 -0.29
C GLY A 292 -7.14 1.83 -0.85
N TYR A 293 -6.25 1.48 0.06
CA TYR A 293 -4.83 1.28 -0.19
C TYR A 293 -4.37 -0.09 0.32
N LYS A 294 -3.29 -0.61 -0.24
CA LYS A 294 -2.68 -1.84 0.21
C LYS A 294 -1.41 -1.53 0.98
N ALA A 295 -1.38 -1.92 2.24
CA ALA A 295 -0.26 -1.76 3.14
C ALA A 295 0.50 -3.08 3.26
N HIS A 296 1.81 -3.04 3.08
CA HIS A 296 2.71 -4.19 3.10
C HIS A 296 3.71 -4.05 4.24
N VAL A 297 4.13 -5.17 4.80
CA VAL A 297 5.20 -5.24 5.82
C VAL A 297 6.08 -6.46 5.61
N VAL A 298 7.35 -6.28 5.90
CA VAL A 298 8.32 -7.36 6.10
C VAL A 298 8.72 -7.36 7.57
N VAL A 299 8.69 -8.51 8.19
CA VAL A 299 8.89 -8.67 9.64
C VAL A 299 9.92 -9.76 9.89
N GLU A 300 10.85 -9.51 10.80
CA GLU A 300 11.63 -10.59 11.39
C GLU A 300 10.75 -11.33 12.41
N PRO A 301 10.45 -12.64 12.19
CA PRO A 301 9.35 -13.29 12.91
C PRO A 301 9.65 -13.67 14.37
N ASP A 302 10.90 -13.74 14.78
CA ASP A 302 11.24 -14.09 16.18
C ASP A 302 11.16 -12.85 17.10
N THR A 303 11.52 -11.68 16.59
CA THR A 303 11.47 -10.41 17.35
C THR A 303 10.17 -9.64 17.12
N GLY A 304 9.54 -9.82 15.96
CA GLY A 304 8.39 -9.03 15.50
C GLY A 304 8.76 -7.61 15.06
N LEU A 305 10.05 -7.36 14.78
CA LEU A 305 10.52 -6.08 14.24
C LEU A 305 10.17 -5.98 12.75
N VAL A 306 9.66 -4.83 12.36
CA VAL A 306 9.37 -4.49 10.95
C VAL A 306 10.67 -4.02 10.31
N THR A 307 11.15 -4.77 9.31
CA THR A 307 12.40 -4.47 8.60
C THR A 307 12.18 -3.67 7.33
N ALA A 308 11.00 -3.80 6.71
CA ALA A 308 10.56 -2.96 5.62
C ALA A 308 9.03 -2.79 5.62
N ALA A 309 8.55 -1.64 5.16
CA ALA A 309 7.12 -1.35 5.05
C ALA A 309 6.83 -0.46 3.85
N ALA A 310 5.70 -0.69 3.18
CA ALA A 310 5.22 0.17 2.12
C ALA A 310 3.69 0.25 2.10
N LEU A 311 3.16 1.33 1.53
CA LEU A 311 1.76 1.46 1.21
C LEU A 311 1.63 1.87 -0.25
N THR A 312 0.74 1.19 -0.99
CA THR A 312 0.54 1.35 -2.44
C THR A 312 -0.94 1.46 -2.77
N GLY A 313 -1.25 1.73 -4.03
CA GLY A 313 -2.61 1.53 -4.54
C GLY A 313 -3.09 0.09 -4.30
N ALA A 314 -4.39 -0.09 -4.10
CA ALA A 314 -4.95 -1.40 -3.75
C ALA A 314 -5.08 -2.36 -4.94
N SER A 315 -4.98 -1.88 -6.16
CA SER A 315 -5.07 -2.65 -7.41
C SER A 315 -3.93 -2.33 -8.38
N GLY A 316 -3.91 -3.04 -9.50
CA GLY A 316 -2.89 -2.91 -10.53
C GLY A 316 -1.77 -3.96 -10.42
N PRO A 317 -1.18 -4.39 -11.57
CA PRO A 317 -0.14 -5.42 -11.59
C PRO A 317 1.09 -5.06 -10.76
N ALA A 318 1.52 -3.80 -10.82
CA ALA A 318 2.65 -3.27 -10.05
C ALA A 318 2.40 -3.26 -8.53
N ASN A 319 1.14 -3.32 -8.08
CA ASN A 319 0.75 -3.37 -6.68
C ASN A 319 0.42 -4.79 -6.19
N SER A 320 0.72 -5.81 -6.99
CA SER A 320 0.53 -7.20 -6.59
C SER A 320 1.44 -7.57 -5.42
N ASP A 321 1.01 -8.50 -4.58
CA ASP A 321 1.78 -8.96 -3.42
C ASP A 321 3.17 -9.46 -3.82
N ALA A 322 3.25 -10.23 -4.90
CA ALA A 322 4.52 -10.77 -5.39
C ALA A 322 5.48 -9.69 -5.92
N ALA A 323 4.98 -8.69 -6.67
CA ALA A 323 5.81 -7.60 -7.16
C ALA A 323 6.37 -6.76 -6.01
N ARG A 324 5.54 -6.43 -5.04
CA ARG A 324 5.96 -5.64 -3.87
C ARG A 324 6.88 -6.40 -2.92
N ALA A 325 6.75 -7.72 -2.82
CA ALA A 325 7.65 -8.53 -2.01
C ALA A 325 9.11 -8.38 -2.43
N CYS A 326 9.40 -8.39 -3.73
CA CYS A 326 10.76 -8.23 -4.24
C CYS A 326 11.35 -6.87 -3.85
N GLU A 327 10.61 -5.79 -4.11
CA GLU A 327 11.06 -4.42 -3.79
C GLU A 327 11.30 -4.23 -2.27
N LEU A 328 10.44 -4.83 -1.43
CA LEU A 328 10.56 -4.74 0.02
C LEU A 328 11.75 -5.53 0.56
N LEU A 329 12.05 -6.70 -0.03
CA LEU A 329 13.22 -7.49 0.35
C LEU A 329 14.51 -6.80 -0.09
N GLU A 330 14.53 -6.17 -1.28
CA GLU A 330 15.65 -5.37 -1.77
C GLU A 330 15.87 -4.11 -0.92
N ALA A 331 14.81 -3.52 -0.38
CA ALA A 331 14.86 -2.35 0.50
C ALA A 331 15.19 -2.70 1.96
N ASP A 332 15.16 -3.96 2.36
CA ASP A 332 15.48 -4.41 3.72
C ASP A 332 17.01 -4.45 3.92
N ALA A 333 17.58 -3.34 4.37
CA ALA A 333 19.01 -3.18 4.61
C ALA A 333 19.57 -4.15 5.67
N SER A 334 18.71 -4.84 6.43
CA SER A 334 19.13 -5.86 7.41
C SER A 334 19.34 -7.25 6.80
N ILE A 335 19.00 -7.42 5.51
CA ILE A 335 19.34 -8.62 4.73
C ILE A 335 20.75 -8.40 4.17
N GLY A 336 21.74 -9.12 4.69
CA GLY A 336 23.09 -9.15 4.10
C GLY A 336 23.17 -10.11 2.91
N ASP A 337 24.39 -10.48 2.52
CA ASP A 337 24.65 -11.39 1.39
C ASP A 337 24.26 -12.86 1.68
N GLU A 338 23.86 -13.18 2.87
CA GLU A 338 23.57 -14.56 3.26
C GLU A 338 22.12 -14.95 2.95
N PRO A 339 21.88 -16.21 2.56
CA PRO A 339 20.54 -16.72 2.26
C PRO A 339 19.57 -16.55 3.44
N ILE A 340 18.36 -16.11 3.15
CA ILE A 340 17.26 -16.01 4.12
C ILE A 340 16.10 -16.93 3.75
N GLN A 341 15.25 -17.24 4.74
CA GLN A 341 13.96 -17.89 4.55
C GLN A 341 12.87 -16.82 4.44
N VAL A 342 12.13 -16.80 3.33
CA VAL A 342 11.03 -15.87 3.08
C VAL A 342 9.70 -16.58 3.27
N LEU A 343 8.95 -16.16 4.30
CA LEU A 343 7.65 -16.73 4.65
C LEU A 343 6.52 -15.82 4.16
N ALA A 344 5.56 -16.38 3.42
CA ALA A 344 4.40 -15.63 2.97
C ALA A 344 3.20 -16.56 2.73
N ASP A 345 2.00 -15.97 2.57
CA ASP A 345 0.81 -16.73 2.22
C ASP A 345 0.76 -17.07 0.71
N SER A 346 -0.33 -17.71 0.29
CA SER A 346 -0.49 -18.15 -1.09
C SER A 346 -0.62 -17.00 -2.11
N ALA A 347 -0.94 -15.78 -1.71
CA ALA A 347 -0.99 -14.63 -2.61
C ALA A 347 0.40 -14.29 -3.18
N TYR A 348 1.44 -14.61 -2.43
CA TYR A 348 2.85 -14.46 -2.83
C TYR A 348 3.39 -15.65 -3.64
N GLY A 349 2.64 -16.74 -3.81
CA GLY A 349 3.06 -17.97 -4.49
C GLY A 349 3.11 -17.86 -6.02
N SER A 350 3.51 -16.70 -6.57
CA SER A 350 3.73 -16.53 -8.01
C SER A 350 5.00 -17.24 -8.45
N GLY A 351 5.04 -17.73 -9.70
CA GLY A 351 6.24 -18.36 -10.23
C GLY A 351 7.41 -17.39 -10.36
N GLU A 352 7.12 -16.15 -10.71
CA GLU A 352 8.12 -15.09 -10.81
C GLU A 352 8.81 -14.80 -9.47
N LEU A 353 8.04 -14.66 -8.37
CA LEU A 353 8.65 -14.45 -7.06
C LEU A 353 9.47 -15.67 -6.60
N LEU A 354 8.96 -16.88 -6.81
CA LEU A 354 9.70 -18.10 -6.49
C LEU A 354 11.04 -18.17 -7.25
N ASP A 355 11.02 -17.82 -8.54
CA ASP A 355 12.22 -17.80 -9.37
C ASP A 355 13.24 -16.74 -8.92
N ARG A 356 12.77 -15.52 -8.63
CA ARG A 356 13.63 -14.43 -8.10
C ARG A 356 14.25 -14.80 -6.76
N LEU A 357 13.49 -15.38 -5.85
CA LEU A 357 14.01 -15.84 -4.55
C LEU A 357 15.07 -16.94 -4.73
N THR A 358 14.81 -17.90 -5.60
CA THR A 358 15.75 -18.98 -5.89
C THR A 358 17.03 -18.47 -6.53
N THR A 359 16.91 -17.55 -7.49
CA THR A 359 18.06 -16.92 -8.17
C THR A 359 18.91 -16.09 -7.20
N ALA A 360 18.27 -15.42 -6.23
CA ALA A 360 18.94 -14.70 -5.14
C ALA A 360 19.51 -15.64 -4.05
N GLY A 361 19.36 -16.95 -4.18
CA GLY A 361 19.81 -17.93 -3.18
C GLY A 361 18.93 -18.04 -1.94
N HIS A 362 17.78 -17.37 -1.90
CA HIS A 362 16.86 -17.41 -0.77
C HIS A 362 15.94 -18.63 -0.80
N VAL A 363 15.44 -19.03 0.36
CA VAL A 363 14.54 -20.17 0.52
C VAL A 363 13.10 -19.70 0.66
N ALA A 364 12.25 -20.05 -0.28
CA ALA A 364 10.82 -19.74 -0.24
C ALA A 364 10.07 -20.69 0.70
N VAL A 365 9.56 -20.18 1.81
CA VAL A 365 8.62 -20.87 2.72
C VAL A 365 7.23 -20.28 2.53
N ILE A 366 6.76 -20.28 1.29
CA ILE A 366 5.51 -19.65 0.85
C ILE A 366 4.44 -20.73 0.67
N LYS A 367 3.25 -20.53 1.25
CA LYS A 367 2.16 -21.47 1.07
C LYS A 367 1.76 -21.54 -0.41
N PRO A 368 1.79 -22.71 -1.06
CA PRO A 368 1.38 -22.82 -2.45
C PRO A 368 -0.09 -22.44 -2.67
N MET A 369 -0.39 -21.85 -3.83
CA MET A 369 -1.78 -21.63 -4.23
C MET A 369 -2.52 -22.96 -4.36
N PRO A 370 -3.77 -23.04 -3.89
CA PRO A 370 -4.60 -24.22 -4.08
C PRO A 370 -4.76 -24.57 -5.56
N LEU A 371 -4.55 -25.82 -5.90
CA LEU A 371 -4.73 -26.30 -7.26
C LEU A 371 -6.23 -26.37 -7.62
N ARG A 372 -6.57 -25.84 -8.79
CA ARG A 372 -7.94 -25.93 -9.33
C ARG A 372 -8.18 -27.30 -9.95
N ARG A 373 -9.32 -27.90 -9.61
CA ARG A 373 -9.82 -29.11 -10.22
C ARG A 373 -10.89 -28.75 -11.25
N ALA A 374 -10.87 -29.40 -12.40
CA ALA A 374 -11.90 -29.19 -13.43
C ALA A 374 -13.20 -29.93 -13.10
N VAL A 375 -13.11 -30.97 -12.29
CA VAL A 375 -14.20 -31.80 -11.79
C VAL A 375 -14.02 -31.93 -10.28
N PRO A 376 -15.09 -31.89 -9.46
CA PRO A 376 -14.98 -32.16 -8.03
C PRO A 376 -14.26 -33.50 -7.80
N ASP A 377 -13.31 -33.52 -6.86
CA ASP A 377 -12.46 -34.69 -6.52
C ASP A 377 -11.68 -35.32 -7.71
N GLY A 378 -11.61 -34.58 -8.81
CA GLY A 378 -10.90 -34.98 -10.01
C GLY A 378 -9.42 -34.56 -10.01
N PHE A 379 -8.78 -34.76 -11.16
CA PHE A 379 -7.37 -34.48 -11.35
C PHE A 379 -7.04 -32.98 -11.37
N THR A 380 -5.94 -32.65 -10.74
CA THR A 380 -5.30 -31.33 -10.78
C THR A 380 -4.26 -31.27 -11.92
N ILE A 381 -3.56 -30.15 -12.04
CA ILE A 381 -2.45 -30.02 -12.99
C ILE A 381 -1.25 -30.88 -12.59
N ASP A 382 -1.07 -31.19 -11.31
CA ASP A 382 0.06 -31.99 -10.81
C ASP A 382 -0.11 -33.50 -11.05
N ASP A 383 -1.31 -33.94 -11.38
CA ASP A 383 -1.55 -35.33 -11.77
C ASP A 383 -1.09 -35.62 -13.22
N PHE A 384 -0.64 -34.59 -13.94
CA PHE A 384 -0.08 -34.71 -15.29
C PHE A 384 1.44 -34.63 -15.20
N THR A 385 2.14 -35.63 -15.75
CA THR A 385 3.59 -35.59 -15.87
C THR A 385 3.99 -34.63 -16.97
N VAL A 386 4.90 -33.70 -16.66
CA VAL A 386 5.44 -32.73 -17.62
C VAL A 386 6.93 -32.98 -17.80
N ASP A 387 7.32 -33.22 -19.03
CA ASP A 387 8.72 -33.26 -19.45
C ASP A 387 9.03 -31.92 -20.14
N HIS A 388 9.74 -31.07 -19.41
CA HIS A 388 10.08 -29.72 -19.88
C HIS A 388 11.20 -29.75 -20.95
N GLU A 389 12.05 -30.79 -20.95
CA GLU A 389 13.13 -30.92 -21.92
C GLU A 389 12.60 -31.44 -23.26
N ALA A 390 11.77 -32.48 -23.22
CA ALA A 390 11.09 -33.01 -24.40
C ALA A 390 9.92 -32.13 -24.87
N GLY A 391 9.51 -31.12 -24.09
CA GLY A 391 8.38 -30.26 -24.42
C GLY A 391 7.05 -31.01 -24.49
N THR A 392 6.82 -31.98 -23.60
CA THR A 392 5.63 -32.82 -23.61
C THR A 392 4.92 -32.90 -22.27
N ALA A 393 3.65 -33.25 -22.30
CA ALA A 393 2.86 -33.54 -21.10
C ALA A 393 2.03 -34.82 -21.28
N THR A 394 2.08 -35.69 -20.27
CA THR A 394 1.38 -36.97 -20.23
C THR A 394 0.24 -36.93 -19.21
N CYS A 395 -0.96 -37.28 -19.65
CA CYS A 395 -2.13 -37.32 -18.77
C CYS A 395 -2.16 -38.57 -17.89
N PRO A 396 -2.99 -38.62 -16.82
CA PRO A 396 -3.13 -39.81 -15.95
C PRO A 396 -3.55 -41.11 -16.66
N ALA A 397 -4.12 -41.02 -17.87
CA ALA A 397 -4.45 -42.18 -18.71
C ALA A 397 -3.28 -42.57 -19.66
N GLY A 398 -2.09 -42.02 -19.50
CA GLY A 398 -0.89 -42.36 -20.30
C GLY A 398 -0.80 -41.67 -21.68
N THR A 399 -1.69 -40.78 -22.05
CA THR A 399 -1.61 -40.07 -23.33
C THR A 399 -0.65 -38.90 -23.23
N THR A 400 0.39 -38.89 -24.11
CA THR A 400 1.36 -37.80 -24.21
C THR A 400 1.00 -36.83 -25.34
N ARG A 401 1.15 -35.52 -25.09
CA ARG A 401 0.91 -34.43 -26.07
C ARG A 401 2.02 -33.38 -25.99
N PRO A 402 2.36 -32.75 -27.11
CA PRO A 402 3.34 -31.68 -27.12
C PRO A 402 2.80 -30.42 -26.42
N ILE A 403 3.71 -29.67 -25.82
CA ILE A 403 3.48 -28.35 -25.27
C ILE A 403 3.70 -27.34 -26.38
N SER A 404 2.68 -26.52 -26.68
CA SER A 404 2.85 -25.49 -27.71
C SER A 404 3.77 -24.36 -27.21
N PRO A 405 4.33 -23.51 -28.11
CA PRO A 405 5.16 -22.35 -27.72
C PRO A 405 4.47 -21.36 -26.76
N LYS A 406 3.13 -21.38 -26.74
CA LYS A 406 2.31 -20.58 -25.78
C LYS A 406 1.98 -21.34 -24.49
N GLY A 407 2.69 -22.43 -24.18
CA GLY A 407 2.48 -23.26 -22.99
C GLY A 407 1.17 -24.06 -22.99
N LYS A 408 0.45 -24.17 -24.10
CA LYS A 408 -0.84 -24.86 -24.16
C LYS A 408 -0.65 -26.33 -24.50
N VAL A 409 -1.34 -27.22 -23.75
CA VAL A 409 -1.44 -28.65 -24.00
C VAL A 409 -2.90 -29.00 -24.25
N THR A 410 -3.20 -29.68 -25.36
CA THR A 410 -4.56 -30.08 -25.74
C THR A 410 -4.62 -31.58 -25.95
N PHE A 411 -5.40 -32.29 -25.13
CA PHE A 411 -5.57 -33.74 -25.22
C PHE A 411 -6.64 -34.14 -26.26
N GLY A 412 -7.61 -33.26 -26.52
CA GLY A 412 -8.55 -33.33 -27.64
C GLY A 412 -9.32 -34.65 -27.73
N ALA A 413 -9.31 -35.24 -28.93
CA ALA A 413 -10.03 -36.49 -29.26
C ALA A 413 -9.61 -37.69 -28.38
N ALA A 414 -8.39 -37.73 -27.85
CA ALA A 414 -7.95 -38.77 -26.94
C ALA A 414 -8.79 -38.85 -25.65
N CYS A 415 -9.57 -37.82 -25.32
CA CYS A 415 -10.45 -37.79 -24.18
C CYS A 415 -11.83 -38.44 -24.48
N SER A 416 -12.19 -38.68 -25.74
CA SER A 416 -13.57 -39.15 -26.10
C SER A 416 -13.87 -40.55 -25.57
N GLY A 417 -12.90 -41.48 -25.66
CA GLY A 417 -13.03 -42.84 -25.14
C GLY A 417 -12.26 -43.10 -23.82
N CYS A 418 -11.77 -42.04 -23.16
CA CYS A 418 -10.94 -42.17 -21.98
C CYS A 418 -11.73 -42.63 -20.74
N PRO A 419 -11.37 -43.74 -20.07
CA PRO A 419 -12.07 -44.24 -18.89
C PRO A 419 -11.97 -43.25 -17.70
N LEU A 420 -10.97 -42.38 -17.67
CA LEU A 420 -10.75 -41.39 -16.61
C LEU A 420 -11.38 -40.01 -16.92
N ARG A 421 -12.16 -39.90 -18.02
CA ARG A 421 -12.71 -38.64 -18.47
C ARG A 421 -13.57 -37.94 -17.40
N GLN A 422 -14.44 -38.70 -16.71
CA GLN A 422 -15.34 -38.17 -15.70
C GLN A 422 -14.58 -37.52 -14.51
N ARG A 423 -13.37 -37.99 -14.20
CA ARG A 423 -12.49 -37.41 -13.17
C ARG A 423 -11.55 -36.33 -13.71
N CYS A 424 -11.51 -36.13 -15.03
CA CYS A 424 -10.51 -35.28 -15.67
C CYS A 424 -11.08 -33.98 -16.21
N THR A 425 -12.23 -34.02 -16.92
CA THR A 425 -12.76 -32.84 -17.58
C THR A 425 -14.24 -32.95 -17.94
N THR A 426 -14.98 -31.85 -17.80
CA THR A 426 -16.35 -31.68 -18.30
C THR A 426 -16.40 -31.13 -19.73
N ALA A 427 -15.26 -30.64 -20.25
CA ALA A 427 -15.20 -29.99 -21.56
C ALA A 427 -15.50 -30.98 -22.71
N ALA A 428 -16.43 -30.62 -23.59
CA ALA A 428 -16.83 -31.46 -24.74
C ALA A 428 -15.62 -31.79 -25.64
N ARG A 429 -14.73 -30.83 -25.85
CA ARG A 429 -13.51 -30.95 -26.69
C ARG A 429 -12.30 -31.54 -25.95
N GLY A 430 -12.50 -32.17 -24.77
CA GLY A 430 -11.42 -32.78 -23.97
C GLY A 430 -10.62 -31.79 -23.13
N ARG A 431 -9.67 -32.32 -22.34
CA ARG A 431 -8.85 -31.55 -21.41
C ARG A 431 -7.89 -30.62 -22.15
N LYS A 432 -7.85 -29.37 -21.69
CA LYS A 432 -6.81 -28.40 -22.05
C LYS A 432 -6.11 -27.92 -20.79
N MET A 433 -4.82 -27.69 -20.88
CA MET A 433 -3.99 -27.12 -19.82
C MET A 433 -3.18 -25.98 -20.37
N THR A 434 -2.81 -25.05 -19.52
CA THR A 434 -1.82 -24.01 -19.81
C THR A 434 -0.73 -24.08 -18.76
N LEU A 435 0.48 -24.36 -19.19
CA LEU A 435 1.71 -24.33 -18.39
C LEU A 435 2.32 -22.95 -18.54
N THR A 436 2.66 -22.35 -17.42
CA THR A 436 3.37 -21.05 -17.42
C THR A 436 4.87 -21.28 -17.55
N GLU A 437 5.62 -20.27 -17.88
CA GLU A 437 7.09 -20.27 -17.91
C GLU A 437 7.68 -20.87 -16.62
N HIS A 438 7.12 -20.52 -15.46
CA HIS A 438 7.56 -20.99 -14.15
C HIS A 438 6.85 -22.29 -13.68
N ASP A 439 6.29 -23.11 -14.56
CA ASP A 439 5.55 -24.34 -14.13
C ASP A 439 6.45 -25.30 -13.36
N ARG A 440 7.72 -25.47 -13.81
CA ARG A 440 8.71 -26.35 -13.16
C ARG A 440 8.92 -25.95 -11.70
N ILE A 441 9.32 -24.71 -11.45
CA ILE A 441 9.61 -24.22 -10.08
C ILE A 441 8.37 -24.29 -9.19
N LYS A 442 7.18 -24.01 -9.73
CA LYS A 442 5.92 -24.14 -8.99
C LYS A 442 5.63 -25.57 -8.58
N ARG A 443 5.90 -26.58 -9.43
CA ARG A 443 5.74 -28.00 -9.11
C ARG A 443 6.71 -28.42 -8.02
N GLU A 444 8.00 -28.11 -8.20
CA GLU A 444 9.04 -28.37 -7.21
C GLU A 444 8.70 -27.75 -5.86
N HIS A 445 8.27 -26.49 -5.85
CA HIS A 445 7.85 -25.81 -4.64
C HIS A 445 6.64 -26.47 -3.95
N ARG A 446 5.63 -26.96 -4.70
CA ARG A 446 4.50 -27.69 -4.12
C ARG A 446 4.91 -29.03 -3.51
N VAL A 447 5.93 -29.70 -4.06
CA VAL A 447 6.50 -30.91 -3.46
C VAL A 447 7.22 -30.56 -2.15
N THR A 448 8.11 -29.55 -2.15
CA THR A 448 8.82 -29.08 -0.96
C THR A 448 7.85 -28.63 0.13
N ALA A 449 6.76 -27.96 -0.24
CA ALA A 449 5.77 -27.48 0.73
C ALA A 449 4.98 -28.60 1.45
N LYS A 450 5.08 -29.86 1.00
CA LYS A 450 4.51 -31.03 1.71
C LYS A 450 5.44 -31.56 2.80
N ASP A 451 6.70 -31.14 2.81
CA ASP A 451 7.67 -31.57 3.81
C ASP A 451 7.23 -31.15 5.23
N PRO A 452 7.24 -32.05 6.21
CA PRO A 452 6.95 -31.72 7.60
C PRO A 452 7.83 -30.59 8.16
N ALA A 453 9.10 -30.51 7.78
CA ALA A 453 10.00 -29.44 8.22
C ALA A 453 9.55 -28.07 7.67
N PHE A 454 9.19 -27.99 6.40
CA PHE A 454 8.59 -26.79 5.81
C PHE A 454 7.34 -26.36 6.59
N GLN A 455 6.43 -27.28 6.85
CA GLN A 455 5.18 -27.02 7.56
C GLN A 455 5.42 -26.58 9.00
N ALA A 456 6.44 -27.10 9.66
CA ALA A 456 6.82 -26.71 11.02
C ALA A 456 7.32 -25.25 11.05
N VAL A 457 8.26 -24.90 10.18
CA VAL A 457 8.78 -23.54 10.04
C VAL A 457 7.66 -22.55 9.72
N TYR A 458 6.81 -22.87 8.75
CA TYR A 458 5.69 -22.02 8.36
C TYR A 458 4.74 -21.76 9.54
N ARG A 459 4.30 -22.80 10.25
CA ARG A 459 3.37 -22.69 11.40
C ARG A 459 3.98 -21.93 12.57
N GLN A 460 5.25 -22.08 12.82
CA GLN A 460 5.94 -21.41 13.94
C GLN A 460 6.12 -19.91 13.69
N HIS A 461 6.56 -19.52 12.50
CA HIS A 461 7.06 -18.16 12.26
C HIS A 461 6.09 -17.25 11.51
N ARG A 462 5.24 -17.80 10.59
CA ARG A 462 4.30 -17.00 9.81
C ARG A 462 3.29 -16.17 10.63
N PRO A 463 2.77 -16.68 11.79
CA PRO A 463 1.80 -15.92 12.57
C PRO A 463 2.29 -14.57 13.11
N MET A 464 3.62 -14.35 13.21
CA MET A 464 4.14 -13.10 13.74
C MET A 464 3.82 -11.91 12.83
N VAL A 465 3.91 -12.03 11.50
CA VAL A 465 3.58 -10.91 10.61
C VAL A 465 2.09 -10.54 10.70
N GLU A 466 1.19 -11.51 10.90
CA GLU A 466 -0.23 -11.24 11.12
C GLU A 466 -0.46 -10.46 12.43
N ARG A 467 0.27 -10.82 13.50
CA ARG A 467 0.26 -10.07 14.77
C ARG A 467 0.80 -8.65 14.58
N THR A 468 1.88 -8.50 13.82
CA THR A 468 2.46 -7.17 13.54
C THR A 468 1.49 -6.30 12.76
N ILE A 469 0.82 -6.85 11.74
CA ILE A 469 -0.27 -6.15 11.03
C ILE A 469 -1.39 -5.77 12.01
N ALA A 470 -1.77 -6.66 12.92
CA ALA A 470 -2.78 -6.34 13.92
C ALA A 470 -2.35 -5.19 14.84
N TRP A 471 -1.08 -5.11 15.25
CA TRP A 471 -0.56 -3.97 16.00
C TRP A 471 -0.56 -2.68 15.18
N MET A 472 -0.11 -2.76 13.93
CA MET A 472 -0.06 -1.61 13.03
C MET A 472 -1.44 -1.09 12.62
N THR A 473 -2.45 -1.95 12.56
CA THR A 473 -3.82 -1.55 12.20
C THR A 473 -4.72 -1.26 13.40
N ARG A 474 -4.22 -1.43 14.62
CA ARG A 474 -5.00 -1.17 15.82
C ARG A 474 -5.38 0.30 15.92
N GLY A 475 -6.70 0.59 15.86
CA GLY A 475 -7.22 1.95 15.82
C GLY A 475 -6.95 2.72 14.52
N ALA A 476 -6.32 2.08 13.52
CA ALA A 476 -5.82 2.73 12.29
C ALA A 476 -6.16 1.90 11.03
N ARG A 477 -7.41 1.45 10.90
CA ARG A 477 -7.87 0.71 9.71
C ARG A 477 -8.22 1.61 8.53
N ARG A 478 -8.37 2.90 8.78
CA ARG A 478 -8.60 3.93 7.76
C ARG A 478 -7.35 4.81 7.66
N VAL A 479 -6.91 5.09 6.44
CA VAL A 479 -5.78 5.99 6.20
C VAL A 479 -6.15 7.43 6.55
N PRO A 480 -5.23 8.23 7.12
CA PRO A 480 -5.52 9.60 7.54
C PRO A 480 -5.44 10.64 6.41
N TYR A 481 -4.79 10.32 5.30
CA TYR A 481 -4.51 11.27 4.22
C TYR A 481 -5.10 10.81 2.88
N ARG A 482 -5.02 11.70 1.89
CA ARG A 482 -5.28 11.39 0.48
C ARG A 482 -3.96 11.11 -0.22
N GLY A 483 -4.01 10.22 -1.21
CA GLY A 483 -2.86 9.84 -2.01
C GLY A 483 -1.93 8.82 -1.35
N VAL A 484 -1.14 8.14 -2.19
CA VAL A 484 -0.20 7.11 -1.77
C VAL A 484 0.92 7.70 -0.93
N ALA A 485 1.54 8.79 -1.37
CA ALA A 485 2.75 9.33 -0.75
C ALA A 485 2.57 9.69 0.73
N GLY A 486 1.49 10.44 1.06
CA GLY A 486 1.21 10.83 2.44
C GLY A 486 0.89 9.64 3.34
N ASN A 487 0.12 8.69 2.83
CA ASN A 487 -0.26 7.48 3.56
C ASN A 487 0.90 6.48 3.68
N HIS A 488 1.79 6.41 2.69
CA HIS A 488 3.03 5.64 2.77
C HIS A 488 3.94 6.17 3.88
N ALA A 489 4.19 7.48 3.92
CA ALA A 489 5.00 8.10 4.98
C ALA A 489 4.41 7.87 6.38
N TRP A 490 3.08 8.00 6.51
CA TRP A 490 2.37 7.68 7.75
C TRP A 490 2.54 6.21 8.16
N TRP A 491 2.38 5.26 7.22
CA TRP A 491 2.50 3.83 7.48
C TRP A 491 3.91 3.45 7.93
N VAL A 492 4.93 3.98 7.26
CA VAL A 492 6.34 3.74 7.58
C VAL A 492 6.72 4.39 8.92
N THR A 493 6.25 5.61 9.21
CA THR A 493 6.45 6.24 10.53
C THR A 493 5.77 5.44 11.65
N ARG A 494 4.60 4.86 11.39
CA ARG A 494 3.93 3.97 12.34
C ARG A 494 4.73 2.69 12.57
N ALA A 495 5.37 2.13 11.54
CA ALA A 495 6.27 1.00 11.68
C ALA A 495 7.47 1.33 12.60
N ALA A 496 8.05 2.53 12.47
CA ALA A 496 9.08 3.02 13.39
C ALA A 496 8.60 3.02 14.85
N GLY A 497 7.39 3.53 15.11
CA GLY A 497 6.80 3.53 16.45
C GLY A 497 6.56 2.11 17.00
N ILE A 498 6.09 1.18 16.17
CA ILE A 498 5.93 -0.24 16.55
C ILE A 498 7.30 -0.86 16.84
N ASN A 499 8.33 -0.56 16.05
CA ASN A 499 9.69 -1.04 16.30
C ASN A 499 10.24 -0.55 17.65
N LEU A 500 10.03 0.72 18.00
CA LEU A 500 10.41 1.22 19.34
C LEU A 500 9.69 0.44 20.45
N GLN A 501 8.38 0.21 20.33
CA GLN A 501 7.65 -0.62 21.31
C GLN A 501 8.20 -2.04 21.40
N ARG A 502 8.62 -2.63 20.26
CA ARG A 502 9.20 -3.98 20.23
C ARG A 502 10.58 -4.01 20.86
N LEU A 503 11.45 -3.06 20.48
CA LEU A 503 12.81 -2.95 21.05
C LEU A 503 12.77 -2.80 22.58
N LEU A 504 11.89 -1.94 23.10
CA LEU A 504 11.72 -1.77 24.55
C LEU A 504 11.29 -3.07 25.25
N LYS A 505 10.40 -3.84 24.61
CA LYS A 505 9.99 -5.16 25.12
C LYS A 505 11.09 -6.22 25.04
N LEU A 506 12.05 -6.04 24.14
CA LEU A 506 13.23 -6.89 24.00
C LEU A 506 14.37 -6.46 24.92
N GLY A 507 14.16 -5.42 25.75
CA GLY A 507 15.15 -4.96 26.71
C GLY A 507 16.14 -3.94 26.11
N LEU A 508 15.72 -3.09 25.17
CA LEU A 508 16.60 -2.05 24.62
C LEU A 508 17.11 -1.13 25.74
N THR A 509 18.42 -0.98 25.78
CA THR A 509 19.15 -0.05 26.65
C THR A 509 20.07 0.84 25.82
N HIS A 510 20.38 2.01 26.35
CA HIS A 510 21.38 2.92 25.80
C HIS A 510 22.41 3.22 26.90
N GLN A 511 23.63 2.73 26.75
CA GLN A 511 24.71 2.91 27.72
C GLN A 511 25.99 3.31 26.99
N ASN A 512 26.68 4.33 27.51
CA ASN A 512 27.95 4.82 26.95
C ASN A 512 27.88 5.14 25.45
N GLY A 513 26.77 5.70 24.99
CA GLY A 513 26.57 6.05 23.57
C GLY A 513 26.25 4.87 22.65
N THR A 514 25.99 3.68 23.21
CA THR A 514 25.73 2.46 22.42
C THR A 514 24.36 1.87 22.74
N TRP A 515 23.65 1.49 21.70
CA TRP A 515 22.38 0.74 21.79
C TRP A 515 22.67 -0.75 21.94
N ALA A 516 22.04 -1.40 22.90
CA ALA A 516 22.15 -2.85 23.12
C ALA A 516 20.83 -3.44 23.64
N LEU A 517 20.65 -4.74 23.49
CA LEU A 517 19.59 -5.49 24.18
C LEU A 517 20.17 -6.04 25.48
N ALA A 518 19.42 -5.91 26.59
CA ALA A 518 19.79 -6.41 27.90
C ALA A 518 19.73 -7.95 27.98
#